data_ca34c11b6616284ddcdddf9fd97495c3
#
_entry.id   ca34c11b6616284ddcdddf9fd97495c3
#
_cell.length_a   1.000
_cell.length_b   1.000
_cell.length_c   1.000
_cell.angle_alpha   90.00
_cell.angle_beta   90.00
_cell.angle_gamma   90.00
#
_symmetry.space_group_name_H-M   'P 1'
#
loop_
_entity.id
_entity.type
_entity.pdbx_description
1 polymer ?
#
loop_
_entity_poly.entity_id
_entity_poly.type
_entity_poly.pdbx_seq_one_letter_code
_entity_poly.pdbx_strand_id
1 'polypeptide(L)'
;MWDYTEKVLDLFYNPKNQGAIAQSDDPEIAVVYGEVGSIACGDALRLHLKIEVVTDQILDASFQTFGCTSAIASSSALTELVKGLTLDQALNITNREIADYLGGLPEAKMHCSVMGQEALEAAIYKYRGIEVAAHEDDEGALVCACFGISENRIRRVVIENNLTTPEEITHYVKAGGGCGSCLVNLEDIIAAVQTERDAMSAKLEAELATAQERTNRPLTTVQKIELIQQVLTEEVRPILLADGGDVELYDVDGDRVLVTLKGACGSCESSTATLKGAIESRLQERVLPSLIVEAI
;
A
#
# COMPACT_ATOMS: atom_id res chain seq x y z
N MET A 1 -21.09 25.68 15.85
CA MET A 1 -21.81 25.05 14.71
C MET A 1 -20.75 24.31 13.92
N TRP A 2 -20.96 23.04 13.58
CA TRP A 2 -19.99 22.30 12.78
C TRP A 2 -19.96 22.88 11.37
N ASP A 3 -18.77 23.08 10.81
CA ASP A 3 -18.59 23.61 9.46
C ASP A 3 -18.56 22.42 8.49
N TYR A 4 -19.74 22.06 7.97
CA TYR A 4 -19.89 20.95 7.03
C TYR A 4 -19.70 21.41 5.60
N THR A 5 -19.06 20.61 4.76
CA THR A 5 -18.98 20.87 3.33
C THR A 5 -20.37 20.78 2.67
N GLU A 6 -20.52 21.41 1.52
CA GLU A 6 -21.77 21.29 0.74
C GLU A 6 -22.11 19.82 0.43
N LYS A 7 -21.10 19.02 0.18
CA LYS A 7 -21.27 17.59 -0.13
C LYS A 7 -21.75 16.78 1.07
N VAL A 8 -21.28 17.08 2.27
CA VAL A 8 -21.79 16.49 3.52
C VAL A 8 -23.28 16.84 3.70
N LEU A 9 -23.63 18.10 3.49
CA LEU A 9 -25.03 18.56 3.63
C LEU A 9 -25.93 17.94 2.55
N ASP A 10 -25.47 17.86 1.29
CA ASP A 10 -26.22 17.22 0.22
C ASP A 10 -26.51 15.75 0.53
N LEU A 11 -25.48 14.97 0.90
CA LEU A 11 -25.66 13.55 1.24
C LEU A 11 -26.40 13.32 2.57
N PHE A 12 -26.49 14.31 3.42
CA PHE A 12 -27.37 14.26 4.60
C PHE A 12 -28.84 14.48 4.27
N TYR A 13 -29.15 15.50 3.45
CA TYR A 13 -30.53 15.82 3.09
C TYR A 13 -31.09 14.91 1.98
N ASN A 14 -30.21 14.43 1.09
CA ASN A 14 -30.53 13.56 -0.03
C ASN A 14 -29.63 12.33 -0.03
N PRO A 15 -29.73 11.46 1.00
CA PRO A 15 -28.84 10.31 1.13
C PRO A 15 -29.07 9.34 -0.02
N LYS A 16 -27.96 8.93 -0.66
CA LYS A 16 -27.96 7.90 -1.69
C LYS A 16 -27.91 6.53 -1.06
N ASN A 17 -28.62 5.58 -1.66
CA ASN A 17 -28.58 4.17 -1.27
C ASN A 17 -29.02 3.89 0.20
N GLN A 18 -29.88 4.73 0.76
CA GLN A 18 -30.42 4.51 2.08
C GLN A 18 -31.49 3.40 2.03
N GLY A 19 -31.40 2.42 2.93
CA GLY A 19 -32.33 1.31 3.05
C GLY A 19 -31.64 -0.03 3.18
N ALA A 20 -32.40 -1.12 2.98
CA ALA A 20 -31.88 -2.48 2.98
C ALA A 20 -31.96 -3.09 1.57
N ILE A 21 -31.02 -3.95 1.24
CA ILE A 21 -31.09 -4.79 0.04
C ILE A 21 -31.81 -6.10 0.42
N ALA A 22 -32.82 -6.47 -0.37
CA ALA A 22 -33.52 -7.74 -0.18
C ALA A 22 -32.58 -8.92 -0.56
N GLN A 23 -32.79 -10.07 0.08
CA GLN A 23 -32.11 -11.31 -0.31
C GLN A 23 -32.43 -11.65 -1.76
N SER A 24 -31.48 -12.26 -2.46
CA SER A 24 -31.64 -12.71 -3.84
C SER A 24 -31.92 -14.22 -3.87
N ASP A 25 -32.82 -14.63 -4.76
CA ASP A 25 -33.05 -16.05 -5.07
C ASP A 25 -32.05 -16.56 -6.14
N ASP A 26 -31.27 -15.67 -6.75
CA ASP A 26 -30.25 -15.98 -7.74
C ASP A 26 -28.99 -16.54 -7.04
N PRO A 27 -28.57 -17.78 -7.35
CA PRO A 27 -27.39 -18.41 -6.74
C PRO A 27 -26.07 -17.71 -7.10
N GLU A 28 -26.04 -16.89 -8.14
CA GLU A 28 -24.85 -16.09 -8.54
C GLU A 28 -24.76 -14.77 -7.76
N ILE A 29 -25.77 -14.45 -6.94
CA ILE A 29 -25.86 -13.20 -6.18
C ILE A 29 -25.94 -13.50 -4.67
N ALA A 30 -24.99 -13.00 -3.93
CA ALA A 30 -25.02 -13.00 -2.47
C ALA A 30 -25.41 -11.62 -1.93
N VAL A 31 -26.24 -11.59 -0.90
CA VAL A 31 -26.55 -10.36 -0.14
C VAL A 31 -26.15 -10.58 1.30
N VAL A 32 -25.24 -9.74 1.77
CA VAL A 32 -24.68 -9.77 3.13
C VAL A 32 -24.79 -8.40 3.78
N TYR A 33 -24.61 -8.36 5.09
CA TYR A 33 -24.52 -7.09 5.81
C TYR A 33 -23.50 -7.18 6.95
N GLY A 34 -22.82 -6.07 7.21
CA GLY A 34 -22.02 -5.80 8.40
C GLY A 34 -22.68 -4.77 9.29
N GLU A 35 -22.52 -4.93 10.60
CA GLU A 35 -23.08 -4.02 11.61
C GLU A 35 -21.98 -3.56 12.57
N VAL A 36 -21.98 -2.27 12.87
CA VAL A 36 -21.09 -1.66 13.84
C VAL A 36 -21.81 -0.60 14.68
N GLY A 37 -21.26 -0.37 15.87
CA GLY A 37 -21.83 0.55 16.83
C GLY A 37 -23.09 0.00 17.50
N SER A 38 -23.72 0.84 18.30
CA SER A 38 -25.00 0.54 18.93
C SER A 38 -25.80 1.82 19.13
N ILE A 39 -27.13 1.69 19.14
CA ILE A 39 -28.05 2.81 19.41
C ILE A 39 -27.77 3.41 20.80
N ALA A 40 -27.34 2.58 21.76
CA ALA A 40 -26.98 3.04 23.10
C ALA A 40 -25.76 3.97 23.13
N CYS A 41 -24.83 3.80 22.17
CA CYS A 41 -23.64 4.67 22.00
C CYS A 41 -23.91 5.91 21.12
N GLY A 42 -25.14 6.05 20.60
CA GLY A 42 -25.58 7.19 19.80
C GLY A 42 -25.33 7.10 18.31
N ASP A 43 -24.53 6.11 17.84
CA ASP A 43 -24.28 5.85 16.42
C ASP A 43 -24.30 4.34 16.15
N ALA A 44 -25.02 3.93 15.13
CA ALA A 44 -25.08 2.54 14.65
C ALA A 44 -25.18 2.53 13.13
N LEU A 45 -24.49 1.63 12.48
CA LEU A 45 -24.50 1.44 11.04
C LEU A 45 -24.67 -0.04 10.68
N ARG A 46 -25.59 -0.30 9.76
CA ARG A 46 -25.70 -1.56 9.03
C ARG A 46 -25.46 -1.28 7.56
N LEU A 47 -24.40 -1.85 7.00
CA LEU A 47 -24.05 -1.78 5.59
C LEU A 47 -24.44 -3.08 4.89
N HIS A 48 -25.25 -3.00 3.83
CA HIS A 48 -25.60 -4.12 2.98
C HIS A 48 -24.76 -4.10 1.71
N LEU A 49 -24.27 -5.27 1.30
CA LEU A 49 -23.57 -5.47 0.03
C LEU A 49 -24.29 -6.53 -0.79
N LYS A 50 -24.50 -6.24 -2.07
CA LYS A 50 -24.94 -7.19 -3.08
C LYS A 50 -23.75 -7.57 -3.93
N ILE A 51 -23.36 -8.84 -3.89
CA ILE A 51 -22.08 -9.34 -4.42
C ILE A 51 -22.37 -10.36 -5.51
N GLU A 52 -21.67 -10.27 -6.64
CA GLU A 52 -21.61 -11.32 -7.66
C GLU A 52 -20.62 -12.39 -7.20
N VAL A 53 -21.10 -13.60 -6.99
CA VAL A 53 -20.33 -14.69 -6.36
C VAL A 53 -19.14 -15.15 -7.21
N VAL A 54 -19.25 -15.06 -8.56
CA VAL A 54 -18.20 -15.54 -9.47
C VAL A 54 -17.00 -14.60 -9.53
N THR A 55 -17.23 -13.30 -9.46
CA THR A 55 -16.20 -12.27 -9.64
C THR A 55 -15.80 -11.58 -8.34
N ASP A 56 -16.51 -11.87 -7.23
CA ASP A 56 -16.41 -11.14 -5.97
C ASP A 56 -16.61 -9.61 -6.13
N GLN A 57 -17.40 -9.18 -7.13
CA GLN A 57 -17.67 -7.77 -7.39
C GLN A 57 -18.91 -7.30 -6.63
N ILE A 58 -18.82 -6.12 -6.04
CA ILE A 58 -19.93 -5.43 -5.37
C ILE A 58 -20.80 -4.78 -6.45
N LEU A 59 -21.96 -5.39 -6.70
CA LEU A 59 -22.94 -4.88 -7.70
C LEU A 59 -23.75 -3.71 -7.15
N ASP A 60 -24.06 -3.74 -5.85
CA ASP A 60 -24.83 -2.70 -5.19
C ASP A 60 -24.51 -2.67 -3.70
N ALA A 61 -24.69 -1.49 -3.09
CA ALA A 61 -24.50 -1.27 -1.67
C ALA A 61 -25.57 -0.34 -1.13
N SER A 62 -26.07 -0.60 0.09
CA SER A 62 -27.01 0.27 0.77
C SER A 62 -26.73 0.31 2.27
N PHE A 63 -27.32 1.27 2.97
CA PHE A 63 -27.07 1.44 4.38
C PHE A 63 -28.34 1.77 5.17
N GLN A 64 -28.35 1.37 6.44
CA GLN A 64 -29.26 1.83 7.46
C GLN A 64 -28.42 2.35 8.63
N THR A 65 -28.61 3.59 9.04
CA THR A 65 -27.85 4.19 10.14
C THR A 65 -28.76 4.94 11.10
N PHE A 66 -28.37 4.93 12.35
CA PHE A 66 -28.84 5.81 13.39
C PHE A 66 -27.63 6.64 13.86
N GLY A 67 -27.68 7.96 13.72
CA GLY A 67 -26.52 8.79 14.06
C GLY A 67 -26.67 10.24 13.61
N CYS A 68 -25.56 10.95 13.64
CA CYS A 68 -25.49 12.36 13.30
C CYS A 68 -25.43 12.61 11.77
N THR A 69 -25.43 13.88 11.38
CA THR A 69 -25.26 14.32 9.98
C THR A 69 -24.08 13.65 9.28
N SER A 70 -22.91 13.62 9.97
CA SER A 70 -21.71 12.96 9.42
C SER A 70 -21.87 11.44 9.25
N ALA A 71 -22.59 10.76 10.15
CA ALA A 71 -22.82 9.33 10.03
C ALA A 71 -23.66 8.99 8.78
N ILE A 72 -24.72 9.75 8.51
CA ILE A 72 -25.56 9.59 7.31
C ILE A 72 -24.74 9.89 6.04
N ALA A 73 -24.03 11.01 6.02
CA ALA A 73 -23.24 11.41 4.86
C ALA A 73 -22.09 10.43 4.57
N SER A 74 -21.34 9.97 5.60
CA SER A 74 -20.26 8.99 5.45
C SER A 74 -20.75 7.64 4.97
N SER A 75 -21.89 7.17 5.50
CA SER A 75 -22.48 5.91 5.04
C SER A 75 -22.96 5.99 3.59
N SER A 76 -23.56 7.11 3.20
CA SER A 76 -23.97 7.37 1.82
C SER A 76 -22.75 7.43 0.87
N ALA A 77 -21.69 8.14 1.28
CA ALA A 77 -20.43 8.21 0.53
C ALA A 77 -19.79 6.83 0.34
N LEU A 78 -19.71 6.04 1.40
CA LEU A 78 -19.15 4.69 1.36
C LEU A 78 -19.87 3.81 0.33
N THR A 79 -21.21 3.83 0.32
CA THR A 79 -21.98 3.04 -0.65
C THR A 79 -21.70 3.41 -2.11
N GLU A 80 -21.37 4.67 -2.40
CA GLU A 80 -20.97 5.11 -3.75
C GLU A 80 -19.54 4.67 -4.07
N LEU A 81 -18.64 4.70 -3.09
CA LEU A 81 -17.23 4.32 -3.27
C LEU A 81 -17.04 2.82 -3.55
N VAL A 82 -17.84 1.96 -2.90
CA VAL A 82 -17.64 0.50 -3.01
C VAL A 82 -18.27 -0.14 -4.23
N LYS A 83 -19.26 0.50 -4.88
CA LYS A 83 -19.95 -0.06 -6.05
C LYS A 83 -18.99 -0.27 -7.21
N GLY A 84 -19.03 -1.45 -7.80
CA GLY A 84 -18.20 -1.83 -8.92
C GLY A 84 -16.79 -2.32 -8.54
N LEU A 85 -16.38 -2.22 -7.27
CA LEU A 85 -15.11 -2.76 -6.80
C LEU A 85 -15.24 -4.26 -6.50
N THR A 86 -14.11 -4.97 -6.57
CA THR A 86 -14.01 -6.30 -5.97
C THR A 86 -13.90 -6.18 -4.45
N LEU A 87 -14.20 -7.26 -3.73
CA LEU A 87 -14.10 -7.28 -2.27
C LEU A 87 -12.68 -6.94 -1.76
N ASP A 88 -11.64 -7.42 -2.45
CA ASP A 88 -10.24 -7.10 -2.09
C ASP A 88 -9.91 -5.62 -2.34
N GLN A 89 -10.45 -5.02 -3.39
CA GLN A 89 -10.30 -3.58 -3.63
C GLN A 89 -11.07 -2.77 -2.59
N ALA A 90 -12.27 -3.20 -2.23
CA ALA A 90 -13.11 -2.54 -1.23
C ALA A 90 -12.48 -2.56 0.17
N LEU A 91 -11.78 -3.64 0.56
CA LEU A 91 -11.03 -3.72 1.82
C LEU A 91 -9.88 -2.71 1.94
N ASN A 92 -9.41 -2.15 0.83
CA ASN A 92 -8.39 -1.11 0.84
C ASN A 92 -8.95 0.30 1.03
N ILE A 93 -10.29 0.46 1.06
CA ILE A 93 -10.92 1.75 1.31
C ILE A 93 -10.71 2.14 2.77
N THR A 94 -10.05 3.28 2.96
CA THR A 94 -9.73 3.84 4.26
C THR A 94 -10.81 4.82 4.74
N ASN A 95 -10.87 5.03 6.05
CA ASN A 95 -11.73 6.08 6.63
C ASN A 95 -11.38 7.48 6.10
N ARG A 96 -10.11 7.72 5.71
CA ARG A 96 -9.66 8.97 5.10
C ARG A 96 -10.26 9.16 3.71
N GLU A 97 -10.28 8.13 2.87
CA GLU A 97 -10.90 8.23 1.54
C GLU A 97 -12.40 8.52 1.62
N ILE A 98 -13.10 7.97 2.62
CA ILE A 98 -14.51 8.30 2.88
C ILE A 98 -14.64 9.78 3.26
N ALA A 99 -13.78 10.30 4.14
CA ALA A 99 -13.77 11.70 4.52
C ALA A 99 -13.39 12.62 3.35
N ASP A 100 -12.39 12.26 2.56
CA ASP A 100 -11.93 13.02 1.39
C ASP A 100 -13.00 13.08 0.29
N TYR A 101 -13.74 11.98 0.07
CA TYR A 101 -14.90 11.97 -0.84
C TYR A 101 -15.94 13.01 -0.46
N LEU A 102 -16.10 13.29 0.84
CA LEU A 102 -17.01 14.29 1.36
C LEU A 102 -16.43 15.74 1.32
N GLY A 103 -15.18 15.90 0.87
CA GLY A 103 -14.46 17.16 0.92
C GLY A 103 -13.97 17.52 2.33
N GLY A 104 -13.90 16.54 3.21
CA GLY A 104 -13.50 16.63 4.61
C GLY A 104 -14.67 16.49 5.60
N LEU A 105 -14.33 16.01 6.79
CA LEU A 105 -15.23 15.98 7.95
C LEU A 105 -14.64 16.85 9.07
N PRO A 106 -15.48 17.46 9.92
CA PRO A 106 -14.98 18.07 11.16
C PRO A 106 -14.22 17.02 11.97
N GLU A 107 -13.07 17.39 12.55
CA GLU A 107 -12.20 16.46 13.31
C GLU A 107 -12.99 15.63 14.33
N ALA A 108 -13.81 16.27 15.16
CA ALA A 108 -14.66 15.59 16.15
C ALA A 108 -15.72 14.64 15.54
N LYS A 109 -15.79 14.51 14.20
CA LYS A 109 -16.71 13.66 13.47
C LYS A 109 -16.02 12.58 12.63
N MET A 110 -14.70 12.45 12.74
CA MET A 110 -13.93 11.44 12.02
C MET A 110 -14.34 10.01 12.39
N HIS A 111 -14.83 9.76 13.62
CA HIS A 111 -15.34 8.44 14.01
C HIS A 111 -16.47 7.92 13.11
N CYS A 112 -17.20 8.80 12.40
CA CYS A 112 -18.26 8.38 11.48
C CYS A 112 -17.70 7.70 10.23
N SER A 113 -16.53 8.15 9.71
CA SER A 113 -15.85 7.48 8.59
C SER A 113 -15.19 6.18 9.02
N VAL A 114 -14.61 6.12 10.23
CA VAL A 114 -14.07 4.89 10.82
C VAL A 114 -15.15 3.82 10.94
N MET A 115 -16.34 4.18 11.47
CA MET A 115 -17.48 3.28 11.57
C MET A 115 -17.92 2.76 10.19
N GLY A 116 -17.80 3.57 9.14
CA GLY A 116 -18.08 3.16 7.76
C GLY A 116 -17.13 2.06 7.28
N GLN A 117 -15.83 2.25 7.47
CA GLN A 117 -14.80 1.27 7.15
C GLN A 117 -15.01 -0.05 7.91
N GLU A 118 -15.24 0.01 9.21
CA GLU A 118 -15.48 -1.17 10.04
C GLU A 118 -16.73 -1.96 9.62
N ALA A 119 -17.81 -1.27 9.22
CA ALA A 119 -19.02 -1.93 8.72
C ALA A 119 -18.78 -2.66 7.39
N LEU A 120 -17.94 -2.08 6.52
CA LEU A 120 -17.52 -2.70 5.26
C LEU A 120 -16.72 -3.97 5.51
N GLU A 121 -15.70 -3.89 6.37
CA GLU A 121 -14.89 -5.04 6.77
C GLU A 121 -15.75 -6.16 7.35
N ALA A 122 -16.66 -5.82 8.27
CA ALA A 122 -17.58 -6.78 8.88
C ALA A 122 -18.49 -7.47 7.85
N ALA A 123 -19.00 -6.74 6.83
CA ALA A 123 -19.80 -7.31 5.77
C ALA A 123 -19.00 -8.30 4.91
N ILE A 124 -17.77 -7.93 4.52
CA ILE A 124 -16.90 -8.75 3.67
C ILE A 124 -16.44 -10.01 4.40
N TYR A 125 -16.00 -9.89 5.67
CA TYR A 125 -15.59 -11.04 6.45
C TYR A 125 -16.74 -12.03 6.68
N LYS A 126 -17.95 -11.52 6.94
CA LYS A 126 -19.15 -12.35 7.04
C LYS A 126 -19.44 -13.10 5.74
N TYR A 127 -19.28 -12.47 4.59
CA TYR A 127 -19.43 -13.12 3.28
C TYR A 127 -18.41 -14.24 3.10
N ARG A 128 -17.15 -14.02 3.50
CA ARG A 128 -16.05 -15.00 3.40
C ARG A 128 -16.15 -16.14 4.42
N GLY A 129 -17.19 -16.14 5.29
CA GLY A 129 -17.31 -17.13 6.35
C GLY A 129 -16.21 -17.05 7.40
N ILE A 130 -15.48 -15.95 7.42
CA ILE A 130 -14.55 -15.62 8.48
C ILE A 130 -15.46 -15.19 9.64
N GLU A 131 -15.58 -16.05 10.66
CA GLU A 131 -16.21 -15.59 11.89
C GLU A 131 -15.43 -14.32 12.30
N VAL A 132 -16.12 -13.20 12.27
CA VAL A 132 -15.66 -12.02 12.97
C VAL A 132 -15.81 -12.38 14.46
N ALA A 133 -14.90 -13.21 14.95
CA ALA A 133 -14.50 -13.14 16.34
C ALA A 133 -14.30 -11.66 16.55
N ALA A 134 -15.01 -11.08 17.52
CA ALA A 134 -14.94 -9.65 17.84
C ALA A 134 -13.62 -9.09 17.32
N HIS A 135 -13.64 -8.18 16.38
CA HIS A 135 -12.50 -7.78 15.53
C HIS A 135 -11.19 -8.03 16.28
N GLU A 136 -10.10 -8.50 15.62
CA GLU A 136 -8.79 -8.57 16.30
C GLU A 136 -8.51 -7.27 17.07
N ASP A 137 -9.15 -6.18 16.63
CA ASP A 137 -9.17 -4.87 17.28
C ASP A 137 -10.00 -4.82 18.57
N ASP A 138 -11.01 -5.69 18.74
CA ASP A 138 -11.77 -5.82 19.98
C ASP A 138 -11.10 -6.85 20.93
N GLU A 139 -10.12 -7.63 20.44
CA GLU A 139 -9.25 -8.44 21.27
C GLU A 139 -8.18 -7.57 21.90
N GLY A 140 -7.83 -7.81 23.14
CA GLY A 140 -6.84 -7.08 23.89
C GLY A 140 -7.39 -6.44 25.16
N ALA A 141 -6.55 -5.67 25.83
CA ALA A 141 -6.94 -4.99 27.06
C ALA A 141 -8.00 -3.91 26.78
N LEU A 142 -9.10 -3.95 27.52
CA LEU A 142 -10.09 -2.87 27.48
C LEU A 142 -9.48 -1.59 28.06
N VAL A 143 -9.34 -0.56 27.21
CA VAL A 143 -8.77 0.74 27.60
C VAL A 143 -9.86 1.73 27.96
N CYS A 144 -10.86 1.89 27.12
CA CYS A 144 -11.97 2.81 27.37
C CYS A 144 -13.25 2.04 27.74
N ALA A 145 -13.56 1.95 29.03
CA ALA A 145 -14.76 1.27 29.52
C ALA A 145 -16.08 1.98 29.12
N CYS A 146 -16.06 3.31 28.90
CA CYS A 146 -17.25 4.08 28.55
C CYS A 146 -17.80 3.70 27.17
N PHE A 147 -16.91 3.40 26.23
CA PHE A 147 -17.26 3.11 24.84
C PHE A 147 -16.84 1.70 24.39
N GLY A 148 -16.28 0.89 25.30
CA GLY A 148 -15.89 -0.49 24.99
C GLY A 148 -14.71 -0.58 24.02
N ILE A 149 -13.73 0.36 24.09
CA ILE A 149 -12.63 0.42 23.13
C ILE A 149 -11.42 -0.30 23.67
N SER A 150 -10.91 -1.27 22.90
CA SER A 150 -9.71 -2.04 23.18
C SER A 150 -8.43 -1.28 22.83
N GLU A 151 -7.30 -1.75 23.34
CA GLU A 151 -5.97 -1.23 22.98
C GLU A 151 -5.69 -1.44 21.49
N ASN A 152 -5.98 -2.61 20.93
CA ASN A 152 -5.70 -2.93 19.54
C ASN A 152 -6.42 -1.95 18.60
N ARG A 153 -7.69 -1.64 18.87
CA ARG A 153 -8.46 -0.68 18.09
C ARG A 153 -7.87 0.73 18.17
N ILE A 154 -7.38 1.15 19.35
CA ILE A 154 -6.71 2.44 19.50
C ILE A 154 -5.40 2.44 18.70
N ARG A 155 -4.57 1.41 18.83
CA ARG A 155 -3.29 1.29 18.09
C ARG A 155 -3.52 1.33 16.58
N ARG A 156 -4.54 0.61 16.08
CA ARG A 156 -4.90 0.60 14.66
C ARG A 156 -5.18 2.01 14.15
N VAL A 157 -6.08 2.77 14.76
CA VAL A 157 -6.41 4.12 14.30
C VAL A 157 -5.25 5.10 14.44
N VAL A 158 -4.41 4.95 15.48
CA VAL A 158 -3.18 5.72 15.66
C VAL A 158 -2.23 5.48 14.48
N ILE A 159 -2.03 4.23 14.07
CA ILE A 159 -1.14 3.86 12.98
C ILE A 159 -1.70 4.33 11.63
N GLU A 160 -2.95 4.00 11.32
CA GLU A 160 -3.59 4.31 10.03
C GLU A 160 -3.71 5.82 9.77
N ASN A 161 -3.96 6.59 10.82
CA ASN A 161 -4.21 8.03 10.70
C ASN A 161 -3.07 8.92 11.18
N ASN A 162 -1.96 8.34 11.66
CA ASN A 162 -0.80 9.05 12.21
C ASN A 162 -1.18 9.98 13.37
N LEU A 163 -2.03 9.51 14.30
CA LEU A 163 -2.48 10.30 15.42
C LEU A 163 -1.35 10.50 16.44
N THR A 164 -1.31 11.67 17.04
CA THR A 164 -0.22 12.10 17.94
C THR A 164 -0.71 12.60 19.29
N THR A 165 -2.01 12.80 19.44
CA THR A 165 -2.60 13.32 20.68
C THR A 165 -3.82 12.49 21.12
N PRO A 166 -4.11 12.44 22.44
CA PRO A 166 -5.33 11.79 22.93
C PRO A 166 -6.63 12.39 22.41
N GLU A 167 -6.66 13.71 22.14
CA GLU A 167 -7.80 14.38 21.53
C GLU A 167 -8.08 13.84 20.14
N GLU A 168 -7.06 13.66 19.32
CA GLU A 168 -7.21 13.04 18.00
C GLU A 168 -7.81 11.63 18.12
N ILE A 169 -7.30 10.79 19.03
CA ILE A 169 -7.87 9.45 19.28
C ILE A 169 -9.36 9.55 19.64
N THR A 170 -9.71 10.53 20.50
CA THR A 170 -11.12 10.76 20.88
C THR A 170 -11.99 11.08 19.66
N HIS A 171 -11.48 11.83 18.70
CA HIS A 171 -12.17 12.17 17.47
C HIS A 171 -12.42 10.95 16.55
N TYR A 172 -11.53 9.96 16.59
CA TYR A 172 -11.60 8.78 15.72
C TYR A 172 -12.37 7.59 16.35
N VAL A 173 -12.20 7.33 17.64
CA VAL A 173 -12.81 6.16 18.30
C VAL A 173 -13.55 6.48 19.60
N LYS A 174 -13.75 7.77 19.93
CA LYS A 174 -14.42 8.27 21.15
C LYS A 174 -13.72 7.90 22.47
N ALA A 175 -12.60 7.16 22.47
CA ALA A 175 -11.84 6.89 23.69
C ALA A 175 -11.36 8.22 24.30
N GLY A 176 -11.49 8.39 25.61
CA GLY A 176 -11.21 9.65 26.30
C GLY A 176 -12.38 10.63 26.39
N GLY A 177 -13.36 10.56 25.47
CA GLY A 177 -14.48 11.50 25.39
C GLY A 177 -15.61 11.29 26.40
N GLY A 178 -15.56 10.25 27.25
CA GLY A 178 -16.52 10.00 28.31
C GLY A 178 -16.05 10.54 29.67
N CYS A 179 -15.62 9.66 30.56
CA CYS A 179 -15.18 10.04 31.90
C CYS A 179 -13.70 10.55 31.95
N GLY A 180 -12.94 10.43 30.87
CA GLY A 180 -11.56 10.85 30.78
C GLY A 180 -10.53 9.97 31.50
N SER A 181 -10.95 8.91 32.20
CA SER A 181 -10.05 8.07 33.01
C SER A 181 -8.96 7.33 32.19
N CYS A 182 -9.19 7.11 30.89
CA CYS A 182 -8.27 6.42 30.00
C CYS A 182 -7.26 7.35 29.31
N LEU A 183 -7.29 8.68 29.50
CA LEU A 183 -6.43 9.62 28.77
C LEU A 183 -4.93 9.31 28.96
N VAL A 184 -4.50 8.96 30.16
CA VAL A 184 -3.09 8.57 30.41
C VAL A 184 -2.71 7.32 29.61
N ASN A 185 -3.61 6.33 29.54
CA ASN A 185 -3.36 5.11 28.76
C ASN A 185 -3.27 5.44 27.25
N LEU A 186 -4.02 6.44 26.76
CA LEU A 186 -3.93 6.88 25.36
C LEU A 186 -2.56 7.50 25.07
N GLU A 187 -2.01 8.29 25.98
CA GLU A 187 -0.65 8.86 25.86
C GLU A 187 0.40 7.75 25.81
N ASP A 188 0.29 6.75 26.70
CA ASP A 188 1.21 5.61 26.72
C ASP A 188 1.15 4.80 25.42
N ILE A 189 -0.04 4.58 24.87
CA ILE A 189 -0.22 3.86 23.58
C ILE A 189 0.40 4.65 22.43
N ILE A 190 0.19 5.97 22.35
CA ILE A 190 0.81 6.82 21.33
C ILE A 190 2.34 6.69 21.41
N ALA A 191 2.91 6.83 22.61
CA ALA A 191 4.36 6.74 22.84
C ALA A 191 4.92 5.36 22.43
N ALA A 192 4.20 4.28 22.77
CA ALA A 192 4.58 2.92 22.37
C ALA A 192 4.58 2.74 20.86
N VAL A 193 3.51 3.16 20.17
CA VAL A 193 3.41 3.10 18.70
C VAL A 193 4.51 3.92 18.03
N GLN A 194 4.81 5.12 18.53
CA GLN A 194 5.88 5.95 18.00
C GLN A 194 7.24 5.27 18.14
N THR A 195 7.53 4.71 19.31
CA THR A 195 8.79 3.98 19.58
C THR A 195 8.95 2.78 18.63
N GLU A 196 7.88 2.02 18.40
CA GLU A 196 7.89 0.89 17.45
C GLU A 196 8.14 1.32 16.01
N ARG A 197 7.53 2.43 15.58
CA ARG A 197 7.73 3.01 14.24
C ARG A 197 9.17 3.47 14.04
N ASP A 198 9.73 4.17 15.04
CA ASP A 198 11.12 4.66 14.99
C ASP A 198 12.10 3.48 14.92
N ALA A 199 11.87 2.42 15.70
CA ALA A 199 12.67 1.20 15.67
C ALA A 199 12.58 0.48 14.32
N MET A 200 11.38 0.43 13.71
CA MET A 200 11.18 -0.19 12.40
C MET A 200 11.84 0.61 11.28
N SER A 201 11.75 1.95 11.34
CA SER A 201 12.43 2.84 10.40
C SER A 201 13.94 2.70 10.47
N ALA A 202 14.52 2.70 11.68
CA ALA A 202 15.95 2.50 11.88
C ALA A 202 16.44 1.14 11.36
N LYS A 203 15.65 0.08 11.55
CA LYS A 203 15.95 -1.25 11.01
C LYS A 203 15.95 -1.25 9.48
N LEU A 204 14.95 -0.63 8.85
CA LEU A 204 14.85 -0.54 7.40
C LEU A 204 16.01 0.26 6.80
N GLU A 205 16.39 1.38 7.43
CA GLU A 205 17.55 2.18 7.03
C GLU A 205 18.85 1.38 7.13
N ALA A 206 19.04 0.59 8.19
CA ALA A 206 20.20 -0.28 8.34
C ALA A 206 20.24 -1.40 7.27
N GLU A 207 19.10 -1.99 6.94
CA GLU A 207 19.00 -2.99 5.86
C GLU A 207 19.29 -2.38 4.49
N LEU A 208 18.79 -1.18 4.21
CA LEU A 208 19.07 -0.44 2.97
C LEU A 208 20.55 -0.06 2.88
N ALA A 209 21.18 0.42 3.96
CA ALA A 209 22.59 0.73 3.99
C ALA A 209 23.45 -0.52 3.72
N THR A 210 23.13 -1.66 4.32
CA THR A 210 23.83 -2.92 4.05
C THR A 210 23.62 -3.45 2.64
N ALA A 211 22.45 -3.21 2.03
CA ALA A 211 22.18 -3.55 0.63
C ALA A 211 22.98 -2.66 -0.31
N GLN A 212 23.09 -1.35 -0.03
CA GLN A 212 23.90 -0.40 -0.80
C GLN A 212 25.41 -0.71 -0.70
N GLU A 213 25.89 -1.13 0.48
CA GLU A 213 27.28 -1.58 0.63
C GLU A 213 27.57 -2.84 -0.21
N ARG A 214 26.62 -3.76 -0.33
CA ARG A 214 26.75 -4.96 -1.19
C ARG A 214 26.82 -4.61 -2.67
N THR A 215 26.03 -3.65 -3.13
CA THR A 215 26.06 -3.17 -4.53
C THR A 215 27.27 -2.31 -4.84
N ASN A 216 27.84 -1.61 -3.85
CA ASN A 216 29.01 -0.74 -4.00
C ASN A 216 30.35 -1.47 -3.75
N ARG A 217 30.30 -2.77 -3.45
CA ARG A 217 31.54 -3.55 -3.27
C ARG A 217 32.25 -3.67 -4.62
N PRO A 218 33.53 -3.28 -4.71
CA PRO A 218 34.27 -3.40 -5.97
C PRO A 218 34.25 -4.87 -6.41
N LEU A 219 33.93 -5.07 -7.67
CA LEU A 219 33.97 -6.39 -8.29
C LEU A 219 35.35 -7.03 -8.08
N THR A 220 35.37 -8.28 -7.65
CA THR A 220 36.63 -9.05 -7.68
C THR A 220 37.07 -9.23 -9.13
N THR A 221 38.39 -9.42 -9.35
CA THR A 221 38.94 -9.62 -10.71
C THR A 221 38.22 -10.78 -11.43
N VAL A 222 37.88 -11.84 -10.72
CA VAL A 222 37.15 -13.00 -11.31
C VAL A 222 35.76 -12.59 -11.75
N GLN A 223 34.98 -11.91 -10.89
CA GLN A 223 33.63 -11.43 -11.22
C GLN A 223 33.66 -10.43 -12.38
N LYS A 224 34.69 -9.56 -12.43
CA LYS A 224 34.87 -8.63 -13.53
C LYS A 224 35.10 -9.37 -14.85
N ILE A 225 35.98 -10.36 -14.88
CA ILE A 225 36.26 -11.18 -16.07
C ILE A 225 34.99 -11.94 -16.52
N GLU A 226 34.25 -12.56 -15.60
CA GLU A 226 33.02 -13.29 -15.93
C GLU A 226 31.97 -12.36 -16.57
N LEU A 227 31.73 -11.19 -15.98
CA LEU A 227 30.80 -10.20 -16.54
C LEU A 227 31.25 -9.69 -17.91
N ILE A 228 32.54 -9.38 -18.09
CA ILE A 228 33.09 -8.96 -19.37
C ILE A 228 32.90 -10.07 -20.42
N GLN A 229 33.21 -11.33 -20.09
CA GLN A 229 33.00 -12.47 -20.97
C GLN A 229 31.53 -12.65 -21.36
N GLN A 230 30.64 -12.50 -20.40
CA GLN A 230 29.20 -12.60 -20.65
C GLN A 230 28.74 -11.52 -21.62
N VAL A 231 29.08 -10.26 -21.39
CA VAL A 231 28.71 -9.13 -22.28
C VAL A 231 29.30 -9.32 -23.68
N LEU A 232 30.56 -9.71 -23.78
CA LEU A 232 31.19 -9.97 -25.08
C LEU A 232 30.49 -11.10 -25.83
N THR A 233 30.11 -12.18 -25.15
CA THR A 233 29.48 -13.35 -25.76
C THR A 233 28.01 -13.12 -26.15
N GLU A 234 27.25 -12.50 -25.28
CA GLU A 234 25.79 -12.37 -25.44
C GLU A 234 25.39 -11.11 -26.23
N GLU A 235 26.11 -10.01 -26.07
CA GLU A 235 25.72 -8.71 -26.65
C GLU A 235 26.62 -8.26 -27.82
N VAL A 236 27.93 -8.49 -27.76
CA VAL A 236 28.88 -7.97 -28.76
C VAL A 236 29.09 -8.98 -29.90
N ARG A 237 29.40 -10.21 -29.57
CA ARG A 237 29.74 -11.28 -30.51
C ARG A 237 28.68 -11.56 -31.59
N PRO A 238 27.36 -11.58 -31.27
CA PRO A 238 26.34 -11.79 -32.27
C PRO A 238 26.32 -10.70 -33.35
N ILE A 239 26.59 -9.44 -32.97
CA ILE A 239 26.63 -8.30 -33.87
C ILE A 239 27.82 -8.42 -34.82
N LEU A 240 29.02 -8.73 -34.28
CA LEU A 240 30.24 -8.85 -35.08
C LEU A 240 30.18 -10.05 -36.04
N LEU A 241 29.60 -11.17 -35.63
CA LEU A 241 29.42 -12.36 -36.48
C LEU A 241 28.51 -12.09 -37.69
N ALA A 242 27.50 -11.22 -37.55
CA ALA A 242 26.64 -10.83 -38.67
C ALA A 242 27.43 -10.06 -39.75
N ASP A 243 28.52 -9.36 -39.37
CA ASP A 243 29.40 -8.62 -40.25
C ASP A 243 30.68 -9.42 -40.66
N GLY A 244 30.73 -10.72 -40.35
CA GLY A 244 31.83 -11.60 -40.66
C GLY A 244 33.09 -11.42 -39.80
N GLY A 245 32.97 -10.76 -38.66
CA GLY A 245 33.99 -10.57 -37.64
C GLY A 245 33.71 -11.41 -36.37
N ASP A 246 34.68 -11.44 -35.44
CA ASP A 246 34.53 -12.03 -34.12
C ASP A 246 35.45 -11.29 -33.12
N VAL A 247 35.12 -11.44 -31.82
CA VAL A 247 35.91 -10.88 -30.70
C VAL A 247 36.13 -11.94 -29.63
N GLU A 248 37.35 -11.99 -29.12
CA GLU A 248 37.70 -12.82 -27.98
C GLU A 248 38.36 -11.99 -26.89
N LEU A 249 38.03 -12.24 -25.64
CA LEU A 249 38.72 -11.68 -24.49
C LEU A 249 40.13 -12.33 -24.42
N TYR A 250 41.17 -11.53 -24.40
CA TYR A 250 42.53 -11.99 -24.24
C TYR A 250 42.98 -11.92 -22.77
N ASP A 251 42.85 -10.72 -22.16
CA ASP A 251 43.25 -10.52 -20.76
C ASP A 251 42.52 -9.30 -20.16
N VAL A 252 42.53 -9.19 -18.82
CA VAL A 252 41.99 -8.04 -18.08
C VAL A 252 43.05 -7.59 -17.05
N ASP A 253 43.68 -6.46 -17.30
CA ASP A 253 44.67 -5.82 -16.42
C ASP A 253 44.08 -4.57 -15.77
N GLY A 254 43.68 -4.66 -14.52
CA GLY A 254 42.97 -3.59 -13.83
C GLY A 254 41.65 -3.22 -14.53
N ASP A 255 41.58 -2.02 -15.11
CA ASP A 255 40.44 -1.55 -15.88
C ASP A 255 40.68 -1.62 -17.41
N ARG A 256 41.81 -2.17 -17.84
CA ARG A 256 42.12 -2.42 -19.24
C ARG A 256 41.66 -3.79 -19.66
N VAL A 257 40.79 -3.85 -20.67
CA VAL A 257 40.26 -5.08 -21.28
C VAL A 257 40.94 -5.30 -22.62
N LEU A 258 41.79 -6.31 -22.69
CA LEU A 258 42.52 -6.66 -23.91
C LEU A 258 41.65 -7.64 -24.71
N VAL A 259 41.35 -7.29 -25.96
CA VAL A 259 40.51 -8.11 -26.85
C VAL A 259 41.24 -8.40 -28.16
N THR A 260 41.05 -9.61 -28.69
CA THR A 260 41.52 -9.99 -30.03
C THR A 260 40.34 -9.93 -31.01
N LEU A 261 40.48 -9.09 -32.06
CA LEU A 261 39.50 -9.02 -33.13
C LEU A 261 39.87 -9.99 -34.26
N LYS A 262 38.91 -10.79 -34.73
CA LYS A 262 39.09 -11.82 -35.76
C LYS A 262 38.23 -11.56 -36.99
N GLY A 263 38.59 -12.16 -38.11
CA GLY A 263 37.82 -12.07 -39.37
C GLY A 263 37.88 -10.69 -40.03
N ALA A 264 36.77 -10.24 -40.58
CA ALA A 264 36.67 -8.94 -41.28
C ALA A 264 37.04 -7.73 -40.41
N CYS A 265 36.91 -7.87 -39.08
CA CYS A 265 37.18 -6.79 -38.11
C CYS A 265 38.69 -6.57 -37.83
N GLY A 266 39.55 -7.54 -38.14
CA GLY A 266 41.00 -7.47 -37.89
C GLY A 266 41.81 -6.79 -39.00
N SER A 267 41.27 -6.46 -40.18
CA SER A 267 42.01 -6.06 -41.35
C SER A 267 41.90 -4.58 -41.78
N CYS A 268 41.13 -3.75 -41.06
CA CYS A 268 40.87 -2.36 -41.43
C CYS A 268 41.07 -1.40 -40.24
N GLU A 269 42.11 -0.52 -40.30
CA GLU A 269 42.46 0.42 -39.21
C GLU A 269 41.33 1.37 -38.81
N SER A 270 40.49 1.81 -39.76
CA SER A 270 39.37 2.71 -39.47
C SER A 270 38.15 2.01 -38.83
N SER A 271 37.96 0.73 -39.10
CA SER A 271 36.88 -0.05 -38.47
C SER A 271 37.25 -0.51 -37.08
N THR A 272 38.52 -0.74 -36.81
CA THR A 272 39.03 -1.17 -35.49
C THR A 272 38.80 -0.09 -34.43
N ALA A 273 38.98 1.19 -34.72
CA ALA A 273 38.70 2.27 -33.76
C ALA A 273 37.22 2.42 -33.41
N THR A 274 36.33 2.28 -34.40
CA THR A 274 34.89 2.40 -34.22
C THR A 274 34.33 1.19 -33.42
N LEU A 275 34.82 -0.02 -33.73
CA LEU A 275 34.45 -1.26 -33.02
C LEU A 275 34.95 -1.24 -31.59
N LYS A 276 36.19 -0.79 -31.37
CA LYS A 276 36.73 -0.61 -30.02
C LYS A 276 35.86 0.31 -29.17
N GLY A 277 35.46 1.47 -29.70
CA GLY A 277 34.57 2.41 -28.98
C GLY A 277 33.19 1.83 -28.71
N ALA A 278 32.62 1.03 -29.62
CA ALA A 278 31.34 0.38 -29.44
C ALA A 278 31.40 -0.71 -28.33
N ILE A 279 32.46 -1.53 -28.35
CA ILE A 279 32.72 -2.56 -27.31
C ILE A 279 32.93 -1.90 -25.94
N GLU A 280 33.77 -0.85 -25.90
CA GLU A 280 34.09 -0.09 -24.72
C GLU A 280 32.80 0.51 -24.09
N SER A 281 31.98 1.20 -24.89
CA SER A 281 30.71 1.77 -24.43
C SER A 281 29.81 0.73 -23.84
N ARG A 282 29.73 -0.46 -24.44
CA ARG A 282 28.88 -1.54 -23.95
C ARG A 282 29.39 -2.13 -22.62
N LEU A 283 30.68 -2.31 -22.49
CA LEU A 283 31.32 -2.78 -21.26
C LEU A 283 31.24 -1.73 -20.15
N GLN A 284 31.37 -0.44 -20.47
CA GLN A 284 31.16 0.65 -19.50
C GLN A 284 29.75 0.72 -18.97
N GLU A 285 28.76 0.51 -19.82
CA GLU A 285 27.34 0.52 -19.46
C GLU A 285 26.95 -0.70 -18.58
N ARG A 286 27.50 -1.89 -18.91
CA ARG A 286 27.05 -3.16 -18.32
C ARG A 286 27.90 -3.68 -17.17
N VAL A 287 29.18 -3.29 -17.09
CA VAL A 287 30.13 -3.83 -16.10
C VAL A 287 30.66 -2.73 -15.20
N LEU A 288 31.47 -1.84 -15.73
CA LEU A 288 32.08 -0.72 -14.97
C LEU A 288 32.38 0.48 -15.89
N PRO A 289 32.00 1.71 -15.48
CA PRO A 289 32.24 2.92 -16.28
C PRO A 289 33.73 3.25 -16.54
N SER A 290 34.64 2.67 -15.75
CA SER A 290 36.10 2.91 -15.86
C SER A 290 36.82 1.99 -16.85
N LEU A 291 36.13 1.03 -17.47
CA LEU A 291 36.77 0.07 -18.39
C LEU A 291 37.23 0.73 -19.67
N ILE A 292 38.43 0.36 -20.10
CA ILE A 292 39.04 0.79 -21.34
C ILE A 292 39.36 -0.46 -22.17
N VAL A 293 38.90 -0.49 -23.43
CA VAL A 293 39.15 -1.60 -24.34
C VAL A 293 40.40 -1.35 -25.21
N GLU A 294 41.26 -2.35 -25.32
CA GLU A 294 42.43 -2.33 -26.21
C GLU A 294 42.40 -3.56 -27.11
N ALA A 295 42.51 -3.36 -28.40
CA ALA A 295 42.64 -4.45 -29.38
C ALA A 295 44.13 -4.79 -29.58
N ILE A 296 44.40 -6.12 -29.55
CA ILE A 296 45.74 -6.70 -29.77
C ILE A 296 45.73 -7.60 -30.98
#